data_f4d9cb6fd507db10efe8123956f721ca
#
_entry.id   f4d9cb6fd507db10efe8123956f721ca
#
_cell.length_a   1.000
_cell.length_b   1.000
_cell.length_c   1.000
_cell.angle_alpha   90.00
_cell.angle_beta   90.00
_cell.angle_gamma   90.00
#
_symmetry.space_group_name_H-M   'P 1'
#
loop_
_entity.id
_entity.type
_entity.pdbx_description
1 polymer ?
#
loop_
_entity_poly.entity_id
_entity_poly.type
_entity_poly.pdbx_seq_one_letter_code
_entity_poly.pdbx_strand_id
1 'polypeptide(L)' 'MIHNITEYDKAQDEIRSLEERLRRLQQEHPIGSKGFTKAGIRKLIARLHEELALYEGSEEAKRPATS' A
#
# COMPACT_ATOMS: atom_id res chain seq x y z
N MET A 1 -0.57 -1.45 11.69
CA MET A 1 0.86 -1.17 11.76
C MET A 1 1.67 -2.43 11.53
N ILE A 2 2.78 -2.31 10.82
CA ILE A 2 3.59 -3.48 10.45
C ILE A 2 4.60 -3.76 11.55
N HIS A 3 4.56 -4.97 12.08
CA HIS A 3 5.44 -5.34 13.21
C HIS A 3 6.51 -6.35 12.82
N ASN A 4 6.32 -7.09 11.74
CA ASN A 4 7.27 -8.13 11.36
C ASN A 4 7.22 -8.36 9.86
N ILE A 5 8.12 -9.22 9.38
CA ILE A 5 8.25 -9.44 7.95
C ILE A 5 7.00 -10.10 7.36
N THR A 6 6.32 -10.90 8.12
CA THR A 6 5.09 -11.54 7.65
C THR A 6 4.03 -10.49 7.36
N GLU A 7 3.87 -9.52 8.24
CA GLU A 7 2.92 -8.44 8.03
C GLU A 7 3.37 -7.53 6.90
N TYR A 8 4.66 -7.35 6.76
CA TYR A 8 5.22 -6.58 5.67
C TYR A 8 4.85 -7.21 4.32
N ASP A 9 5.04 -8.52 4.21
CA ASP A 9 4.69 -9.24 2.99
C ASP A 9 3.20 -9.16 2.70
N LYS A 10 2.39 -9.30 3.73
CA LYS A 10 0.94 -9.17 3.57
C LYS A 10 0.55 -7.79 3.08
N ALA A 11 1.19 -6.76 3.62
CA ALA A 11 0.90 -5.40 3.20
C ALA A 11 1.26 -5.18 1.73
N GLN A 12 2.36 -5.75 1.28
CA GLN A 12 2.73 -5.65 -0.12
C GLN A 12 1.72 -6.35 -1.03
N ASP A 13 1.26 -7.52 -0.62
CA ASP A 13 0.24 -8.24 -1.38
C ASP A 13 -1.06 -7.45 -1.41
N GLU A 14 -1.40 -6.84 -0.31
CA GLU A 14 -2.62 -6.05 -0.22
C GLU A 14 -2.56 -4.83 -1.13
N ILE A 15 -1.43 -4.17 -1.16
CA ILE A 15 -1.23 -3.03 -2.06
C ILE A 15 -1.40 -3.48 -3.50
N ARG A 16 -0.80 -4.59 -3.86
CA ARG A 16 -0.89 -5.12 -5.22
C ARG A 16 -2.33 -5.41 -5.59
N SER A 17 -3.07 -6.04 -4.69
CA SER A 17 -4.48 -6.33 -4.93
C SER A 17 -5.30 -5.07 -5.10
N LEU A 18 -5.03 -4.07 -4.27
CA LEU A 18 -5.76 -2.80 -4.35
C LEU A 18 -5.44 -2.05 -5.63
N GLU A 19 -4.18 -2.08 -6.05
CA GLU A 19 -3.79 -1.44 -7.29
C GLU A 19 -4.47 -2.07 -8.48
N GLU A 20 -4.57 -3.39 -8.47
CA GLU A 20 -5.26 -4.10 -9.55
C GLU A 20 -6.74 -3.79 -9.56
N ARG A 21 -7.35 -3.74 -8.38
CA ARG A 21 -8.75 -3.37 -8.28
C ARG A 21 -8.99 -1.95 -8.77
N LEU A 22 -8.09 -1.04 -8.43
CA LEU A 22 -8.20 0.33 -8.90
C LEU A 22 -8.12 0.40 -10.42
N ARG A 23 -7.20 -0.37 -11.00
CA ARG A 23 -7.06 -0.41 -12.45
C ARG A 23 -8.35 -0.89 -13.11
N ARG A 24 -8.96 -1.93 -12.56
CA ARG A 24 -10.21 -2.43 -13.10
C ARG A 24 -11.32 -1.40 -13.01
N LEU A 25 -11.41 -0.73 -11.88
CA LEU A 25 -12.42 0.30 -11.71
C LEU A 25 -12.24 1.43 -12.71
N GLN A 26 -11.01 1.78 -12.98
CA GLN A 26 -10.73 2.84 -13.95
C GLN A 26 -11.10 2.43 -15.36
N GLN A 27 -10.98 1.15 -15.68
CA GLN A 27 -11.33 0.65 -16.99
C GLN A 27 -12.83 0.46 -17.16
N GLU A 28 -13.48 -0.09 -16.13
CA GLU A 28 -14.90 -0.41 -16.23
C GLU A 28 -15.80 0.76 -15.91
N HIS A 29 -15.34 1.62 -15.00
CA HIS A 29 -16.12 2.77 -14.57
C HIS A 29 -15.25 4.01 -14.64
N PRO A 30 -15.01 4.47 -15.84
CA PRO A 30 -14.08 5.60 -15.98
C PRO A 30 -14.70 6.82 -15.31
N ILE A 31 -14.87 7.76 -15.36
CA ILE A 31 -15.22 8.99 -14.73
C ILE A 31 -16.64 9.02 -14.21
N GLY A 32 -16.84 9.41 -12.99
CA GLY A 32 -18.14 9.79 -12.48
C GLY A 32 -18.90 8.71 -11.75
N SER A 33 -18.64 7.44 -11.99
CA SER A 33 -19.41 6.44 -11.28
C SER A 33 -18.62 6.01 -10.05
N LYS A 34 -19.21 6.20 -8.93
CA LYS A 34 -18.65 5.79 -7.64
C LYS A 34 -17.20 6.22 -7.44
N GLY A 35 -16.95 7.47 -7.75
CA GLY A 35 -15.60 8.03 -7.62
C GLY A 35 -15.04 7.89 -6.22
N PHE A 36 -15.93 7.90 -5.21
CA PHE A 36 -15.47 7.75 -3.84
C PHE A 36 -14.76 6.41 -3.62
N THR A 37 -15.17 5.37 -4.33
CA THR A 37 -14.53 4.07 -4.21
C THR A 37 -13.08 4.12 -4.67
N LYS A 38 -12.84 4.80 -5.78
CA LYS A 38 -11.49 4.97 -6.28
C LYS A 38 -10.64 5.78 -5.31
N ALA A 39 -11.22 6.85 -4.80
CA ALA A 39 -10.52 7.68 -3.83
C ALA A 39 -10.22 6.89 -2.56
N GLY A 40 -11.15 6.08 -2.11
CA GLY A 40 -10.94 5.24 -0.94
C GLY A 40 -9.82 4.25 -1.14
N ILE A 41 -9.78 3.61 -2.31
CA ILE A 41 -8.71 2.67 -2.61
C ILE A 41 -7.37 3.37 -2.67
N ARG A 42 -7.31 4.55 -3.28
CA ARG A 42 -6.07 5.31 -3.34
C ARG A 42 -5.57 5.69 -1.95
N LYS A 43 -6.50 6.05 -1.07
CA LYS A 43 -6.13 6.37 0.30
C LYS A 43 -5.56 5.15 1.02
N LEU A 44 -6.17 4.00 0.83
CA LEU A 44 -5.67 2.77 1.43
C LEU A 44 -4.28 2.44 0.91
N ILE A 45 -4.08 2.56 -0.39
CA ILE A 45 -2.79 2.30 -0.98
C ILE A 45 -1.73 3.24 -0.40
N ALA A 46 -2.05 4.52 -0.31
CA ALA A 46 -1.12 5.50 0.23
C ALA A 46 -0.79 5.18 1.69
N ARG A 47 -1.78 4.79 2.46
CA ARG A 47 -1.59 4.44 3.86
C ARG A 47 -0.68 3.23 4.00
N LEU A 48 -0.91 2.21 3.18
CA LEU A 48 -0.09 1.01 3.23
C LEU A 48 1.34 1.31 2.82
N HIS A 49 1.54 2.13 1.81
CA HIS A 49 2.88 2.55 1.42
C HIS A 49 3.57 3.28 2.56
N GLU A 50 2.83 4.11 3.27
CA GLU A 50 3.38 4.83 4.40
C GLU A 50 3.82 3.88 5.49
N GLU A 51 2.99 2.87 5.77
CA GLU A 51 3.35 1.87 6.77
C GLU A 51 4.53 1.04 6.35
N LEU A 52 4.62 0.71 5.07
CA LEU A 52 5.79 0.00 4.57
C LEU A 52 7.05 0.83 4.73
N ALA A 53 6.97 2.10 4.43
CA ALA A 53 8.12 2.99 4.56
C ALA A 53 8.58 3.11 6.01
N LEU A 54 7.64 3.18 6.92
CA LEU A 54 7.96 3.25 8.33
C LEU A 54 8.65 1.97 8.80
N TYR A 55 8.15 0.83 8.36
CA TYR A 55 8.77 -0.42 8.73
C TYR A 55 10.18 -0.54 8.13
N GLU A 56 10.32 -0.17 6.88
CA GLU A 56 11.61 -0.23 6.21
C GLU A 56 12.62 0.69 6.90
N GLY A 57 12.18 1.88 7.26
CA GLY A 57 13.04 2.80 7.99
C GLY A 57 13.44 2.25 9.35
N SER A 58 12.52 1.61 10.03
CA SER A 58 12.81 1.00 11.32
C SER A 58 13.83 -0.12 11.19
N GLU A 59 13.70 -0.94 10.15
CA GLU A 59 14.65 -2.02 9.92
C GLU A 59 16.03 -1.47 9.58
N GLU A 60 16.08 -0.43 8.79
CA GLU A 60 17.34 0.21 8.48
C GLU A 60 18.01 0.77 9.73
N ALA A 61 17.22 1.35 10.61
CA ALA A 61 17.75 1.91 11.85
C ALA A 61 18.32 0.84 12.77
N LYS A 62 17.82 -0.37 12.68
CA LYS A 62 18.30 -1.47 13.49
C LYS A 62 19.58 -2.09 12.98
N ARG A 63 19.89 -1.88 11.72
CA ARG A 63 21.09 -2.45 11.14
C ARG A 63 22.30 -1.61 11.51
N PRO A 64 23.43 -2.25 11.79
CA PRO A 64 24.66 -1.49 11.98
C PRO A 64 24.94 -0.72 10.69
N ALA A 65 25.42 0.45 10.85
CA ALA A 65 25.67 1.30 9.71
C ALA A 65 26.80 0.73 8.90
N THR A 66 26.48 -0.03 7.93
CA THR A 66 27.48 -0.61 7.07
C THR A 66 27.49 0.12 5.79
N SER A 67 27.20 1.13 5.55
CA SER A 67 27.17 1.70 4.20
C SER A 67 28.45 2.01 3.64
#